data_41372a50aa9dda4de89af3f32411ed9d
#
_entry.id   41372a50aa9dda4de89af3f32411ed9d
#
_cell.length_a   1.000
_cell.length_b   1.000
_cell.length_c   1.000
_cell.angle_alpha   90.00
_cell.angle_beta   90.00
_cell.angle_gamma   90.00
#
_symmetry.space_group_name_H-M   'P 1'
#
loop_
_entity.id
_entity.type
_entity.pdbx_description
1 polymer ?
#
loop_
_entity_poly.entity_id
_entity_poly.type
_entity_poly.pdbx_seq_one_letter_code
_entity_poly.pdbx_strand_id
1 'polypeptide(L)'
;MKILYATSEAVPFCKTGGLADVAGSLPPALAEQGAEVAVVLPLYQRVKERFGSQLKFECYDYVNLAWRHSYCGLFSLEKDGVTWYFLDNEQYFLRPDLYGYIDDGERFGFFSRAIVRMLPHFKFWPDVINCNDWQTALVPIYLKDDGVREDRFRSIKTTLTIHNIEYQGRFGMQTLGDLFGLDHGWAEDGTIIMDRDVNLMKGAILCADAVNAVSPTYANELKMSYFAHRLENIMRRCEYKLSGVLNGIDMKLYDPATDQRITTNYSVDDLAGKDADKAELQRMMGLREEPHVPIVAIVSRLVSHKGLDLICEVLHDMMELPMQLVILGKGDRKYEEFFHWAAQQYHGRMAVRLDYNEALSMAIYAGADLFLMPSKSEPCGLSQMIAMRYGTVPIVRETGGLKDTVQPYEAWRDAGNGFTFANYSSSDMLHVIREAVYLYKDYPDAFSRLRKRAMKCDFSWARSAKEYLRIYANVTGQPWPPVEHEKEEPAVEEAAPAVEETALAAEEPAPVVEEPAPAAEEPAPVVEEPASAAEEPAPAVEEPTPAAEESAPAAEEPIPAAEEKPAKKTSTKKTAKKSAKKAEKSEKPAEKPDKKATVKKTAAKKETKKKGPAVKEKKEKTAE
;
A
#
# COMPACT_ATOMS: atom_id res chain seq x y z
N MET A 1 -11.24 -20.93 6.84
CA MET A 1 -9.87 -20.64 6.38
C MET A 1 -9.19 -19.75 7.39
N LYS A 2 -7.95 -20.09 7.78
CA LYS A 2 -7.15 -19.39 8.80
C LYS A 2 -6.02 -18.63 8.12
N ILE A 3 -6.02 -17.31 8.25
CA ILE A 3 -5.12 -16.42 7.53
C ILE A 3 -4.25 -15.65 8.51
N LEU A 4 -2.93 -15.80 8.40
CA LEU A 4 -1.97 -14.93 9.08
C LEU A 4 -1.47 -13.86 8.09
N TYR A 5 -1.79 -12.61 8.36
CA TYR A 5 -1.39 -11.48 7.52
C TYR A 5 -0.12 -10.84 8.09
N ALA A 6 1.02 -11.07 7.46
CA ALA A 6 2.32 -10.57 7.88
C ALA A 6 2.64 -9.23 7.20
N THR A 7 2.87 -8.20 7.99
CA THR A 7 3.10 -6.83 7.48
C THR A 7 4.08 -6.06 8.34
N SER A 8 4.76 -5.08 7.74
CA SER A 8 5.67 -4.18 8.45
C SER A 8 5.00 -2.92 8.99
N GLU A 9 3.80 -2.57 8.53
CA GLU A 9 3.01 -1.44 9.01
C GLU A 9 1.51 -1.69 8.86
N ALA A 10 0.69 -1.09 9.70
CA ALA A 10 -0.77 -1.14 9.63
C ALA A 10 -1.41 0.02 10.40
N VAL A 11 -2.43 0.66 9.83
CA VAL A 11 -3.29 1.59 10.60
C VAL A 11 -4.19 0.80 11.56
N PRO A 12 -4.52 1.33 12.74
CA PRO A 12 -4.15 2.64 13.27
C PRO A 12 -2.80 2.67 14.02
N PHE A 13 -2.04 1.58 14.01
CA PHE A 13 -0.85 1.39 14.85
C PHE A 13 0.34 2.22 14.35
N CYS A 14 0.71 2.05 13.10
CA CYS A 14 1.82 2.78 12.48
C CYS A 14 1.61 2.89 10.96
N LYS A 15 2.10 3.99 10.37
CA LYS A 15 1.94 4.29 8.94
C LYS A 15 3.10 5.12 8.41
N THR A 16 3.59 4.74 7.23
CA THR A 16 4.48 5.52 6.39
C THR A 16 3.95 5.65 4.96
N GLY A 17 3.15 4.69 4.50
CA GLY A 17 2.64 4.63 3.14
C GLY A 17 1.30 3.92 3.00
N GLY A 18 0.93 3.58 1.76
CA GLY A 18 -0.34 2.93 1.44
C GLY A 18 -0.44 1.49 1.94
N LEU A 19 0.70 0.81 2.18
CA LEU A 19 0.71 -0.52 2.79
C LEU A 19 -0.04 -0.53 4.13
N ALA A 20 0.17 0.50 4.96
CA ALA A 20 -0.50 0.59 6.25
C ALA A 20 -2.03 0.68 6.12
N ASP A 21 -2.53 1.42 5.12
CA ASP A 21 -3.98 1.52 4.86
C ASP A 21 -4.55 0.15 4.44
N VAL A 22 -3.85 -0.55 3.56
CA VAL A 22 -4.24 -1.92 3.13
C VAL A 22 -4.24 -2.89 4.31
N ALA A 23 -3.13 -2.92 5.08
CA ALA A 23 -2.98 -3.84 6.20
C ALA A 23 -3.92 -3.53 7.38
N GLY A 24 -4.41 -2.29 7.48
CA GLY A 24 -5.42 -1.91 8.47
C GLY A 24 -6.86 -2.24 8.06
N SER A 25 -7.13 -2.38 6.75
CA SER A 25 -8.50 -2.48 6.24
C SER A 25 -8.83 -3.84 5.61
N LEU A 26 -7.90 -4.47 4.91
CA LEU A 26 -8.13 -5.78 4.27
C LEU A 26 -8.35 -6.92 5.29
N PRO A 27 -7.57 -7.07 6.38
CA PRO A 27 -7.79 -8.13 7.35
C PRO A 27 -9.19 -8.11 8.00
N PRO A 28 -9.71 -6.96 8.48
CA PRO A 28 -11.11 -6.89 8.92
C PRO A 28 -12.12 -7.27 7.84
N ALA A 29 -11.91 -6.83 6.60
CA ALA A 29 -12.81 -7.18 5.49
C ALA A 29 -12.78 -8.68 5.14
N LEU A 30 -11.64 -9.36 5.29
CA LEU A 30 -11.55 -10.82 5.18
C LEU A 30 -12.30 -11.52 6.31
N ALA A 31 -12.20 -11.00 7.54
CA ALA A 31 -12.93 -11.52 8.69
C ALA A 31 -14.45 -11.33 8.54
N GLU A 32 -14.89 -10.18 8.01
CA GLU A 32 -16.31 -9.93 7.68
C GLU A 32 -16.86 -10.92 6.63
N GLN A 33 -15.99 -11.51 5.78
CA GLN A 33 -16.34 -12.56 4.83
C GLN A 33 -16.27 -13.98 5.44
N GLY A 34 -16.03 -14.12 6.75
CA GLY A 34 -16.03 -15.38 7.48
C GLY A 34 -14.68 -16.11 7.56
N ALA A 35 -13.57 -15.48 7.23
CA ALA A 35 -12.24 -16.03 7.50
C ALA A 35 -11.84 -15.78 8.96
N GLU A 36 -11.07 -16.69 9.55
CA GLU A 36 -10.37 -16.45 10.82
C GLU A 36 -9.03 -15.76 10.51
N VAL A 37 -8.89 -14.51 10.93
CA VAL A 37 -7.76 -13.67 10.51
C VAL A 37 -6.97 -13.19 11.71
N ALA A 38 -5.65 -13.32 11.61
CA ALA A 38 -4.72 -12.63 12.50
C ALA A 38 -3.72 -11.81 11.67
N VAL A 39 -3.26 -10.71 12.24
CA VAL A 39 -2.21 -9.87 11.66
C VAL A 39 -0.98 -9.94 12.54
N VAL A 40 0.20 -10.01 11.96
CA VAL A 40 1.46 -9.93 12.70
C VAL A 40 2.32 -8.79 12.17
N LEU A 41 2.80 -7.94 13.09
CA LEU A 41 3.66 -6.80 12.79
C LEU A 41 4.69 -6.56 13.91
N PRO A 42 5.78 -5.79 13.66
CA PRO A 42 6.74 -5.45 14.71
C PRO A 42 6.13 -4.53 15.77
N LEU A 43 6.54 -4.71 17.03
CA LEU A 43 6.16 -3.81 18.12
C LEU A 43 7.07 -2.57 18.14
N TYR A 44 6.75 -1.61 17.26
CA TYR A 44 7.50 -0.37 17.18
C TYR A 44 7.29 0.54 18.40
N GLN A 45 8.25 1.45 18.64
CA GLN A 45 8.18 2.44 19.72
C GLN A 45 6.83 3.17 19.76
N ARG A 46 6.39 3.73 18.63
CA ARG A 46 5.12 4.47 18.55
C ARG A 46 3.88 3.61 18.84
N VAL A 47 3.96 2.30 18.59
CA VAL A 47 2.89 1.36 18.95
C VAL A 47 2.87 1.15 20.47
N LYS A 48 4.04 0.94 21.09
CA LYS A 48 4.17 0.85 22.55
C LYS A 48 3.66 2.10 23.25
N GLU A 49 4.02 3.29 22.75
CA GLU A 49 3.60 4.57 23.33
C GLU A 49 2.10 4.80 23.24
N ARG A 50 1.46 4.45 22.12
CA ARG A 50 0.03 4.74 21.88
C ARG A 50 -0.92 3.66 22.37
N PHE A 51 -0.50 2.40 22.29
CA PHE A 51 -1.36 1.23 22.54
C PHE A 51 -0.84 0.32 23.66
N GLY A 52 0.33 0.59 24.25
CA GLY A 52 0.98 -0.29 25.22
C GLY A 52 0.08 -0.73 26.38
N SER A 53 -0.79 0.15 26.87
CA SER A 53 -1.75 -0.18 27.96
C SER A 53 -2.88 -1.14 27.53
N GLN A 54 -3.09 -1.30 26.22
CA GLN A 54 -4.12 -2.18 25.64
C GLN A 54 -3.54 -3.53 25.20
N LEU A 55 -2.20 -3.62 25.08
CA LEU A 55 -1.52 -4.82 24.63
C LEU A 55 -1.47 -5.85 25.76
N LYS A 56 -1.86 -7.09 25.42
CA LYS A 56 -1.72 -8.24 26.30
C LYS A 56 -0.42 -8.97 25.97
N PHE A 57 0.45 -9.14 26.97
CA PHE A 57 1.61 -10.03 26.84
C PHE A 57 1.15 -11.48 26.84
N GLU A 58 1.51 -12.24 25.81
CA GLU A 58 1.16 -13.65 25.68
C GLU A 58 2.31 -14.56 26.15
N CYS A 59 3.49 -14.42 25.55
CA CYS A 59 4.68 -15.19 25.89
C CYS A 59 5.94 -14.54 25.30
N TYR A 60 7.08 -15.19 25.50
CA TYR A 60 8.31 -14.91 24.76
C TYR A 60 9.01 -16.20 24.34
N ASP A 61 9.86 -16.11 23.34
CA ASP A 61 10.79 -17.16 22.92
C ASP A 61 12.08 -16.50 22.42
N TYR A 62 13.08 -17.30 22.07
CA TYR A 62 14.29 -16.83 21.45
C TYR A 62 14.33 -17.23 19.97
N VAL A 63 14.72 -16.30 19.14
CA VAL A 63 14.83 -16.45 17.69
C VAL A 63 16.30 -16.56 17.30
N ASN A 64 16.64 -17.66 16.65
CA ASN A 64 17.96 -17.85 16.05
C ASN A 64 17.95 -17.26 14.64
N LEU A 65 18.76 -16.22 14.41
CA LEU A 65 19.00 -15.63 13.10
C LEU A 65 20.50 -15.72 12.81
N ALA A 66 20.90 -16.64 11.96
CA ALA A 66 22.30 -17.03 11.80
C ALA A 66 22.94 -17.38 13.16
N TRP A 67 24.01 -16.70 13.56
CA TRP A 67 24.68 -16.88 14.84
C TRP A 67 24.04 -16.13 16.02
N ARG A 68 23.05 -15.25 15.72
CA ARG A 68 22.37 -14.42 16.72
C ARG A 68 21.30 -15.23 17.44
N HIS A 69 21.17 -15.01 18.75
CA HIS A 69 20.14 -15.60 19.61
C HIS A 69 19.41 -14.47 20.33
N SER A 70 18.31 -14.02 19.76
CA SER A 70 17.66 -12.78 20.17
C SER A 70 16.29 -13.04 20.79
N TYR A 71 15.97 -12.32 21.86
CA TYR A 71 14.66 -12.31 22.49
C TYR A 71 13.57 -11.88 21.49
N CYS A 72 12.40 -12.52 21.58
CA CYS A 72 11.18 -12.16 20.88
C CYS A 72 9.98 -12.28 21.81
N GLY A 73 9.41 -11.16 22.22
CA GLY A 73 8.15 -11.12 22.96
C GLY A 73 6.96 -11.15 22.01
N LEU A 74 5.89 -11.81 22.41
CA LEU A 74 4.59 -11.83 21.71
C LEU A 74 3.58 -11.06 22.52
N PHE A 75 3.02 -10.03 21.92
CA PHE A 75 1.88 -9.27 22.44
C PHE A 75 0.69 -9.40 21.52
N SER A 76 -0.53 -9.27 22.05
CA SER A 76 -1.75 -9.32 21.26
C SER A 76 -2.73 -8.21 21.62
N LEU A 77 -3.61 -7.89 20.66
CA LEU A 77 -4.75 -7.00 20.80
C LEU A 77 -5.88 -7.50 19.90
N GLU A 78 -7.09 -7.64 20.44
CA GLU A 78 -8.28 -7.93 19.63
C GLU A 78 -8.91 -6.62 19.20
N LYS A 79 -9.07 -6.44 17.88
CA LYS A 79 -9.68 -5.24 17.32
C LYS A 79 -10.30 -5.54 15.94
N ASP A 80 -11.54 -5.03 15.73
CA ASP A 80 -12.27 -5.11 14.46
C ASP A 80 -12.41 -6.56 13.93
N GLY A 81 -12.65 -7.54 14.84
CA GLY A 81 -12.81 -8.95 14.50
C GLY A 81 -11.50 -9.67 14.13
N VAL A 82 -10.36 -9.05 14.35
CA VAL A 82 -9.02 -9.54 14.01
C VAL A 82 -8.15 -9.61 15.26
N THR A 83 -7.36 -10.67 15.39
CA THR A 83 -6.29 -10.78 16.38
C THR A 83 -5.02 -10.12 15.85
N TRP A 84 -4.58 -9.04 16.47
CA TRP A 84 -3.34 -8.34 16.14
C TRP A 84 -2.22 -8.82 17.03
N TYR A 85 -1.19 -9.43 16.44
CA TYR A 85 0.03 -9.85 17.11
C TYR A 85 1.17 -8.87 16.85
N PHE A 86 1.92 -8.57 17.91
CA PHE A 86 3.08 -7.68 17.87
C PHE A 86 4.30 -8.43 18.35
N LEU A 87 5.34 -8.49 17.51
CA LEU A 87 6.60 -9.11 17.84
C LEU A 87 7.56 -8.07 18.43
N ASP A 88 7.91 -8.26 19.70
CA ASP A 88 8.73 -7.33 20.47
C ASP A 88 10.21 -7.73 20.45
N ASN A 89 11.02 -6.80 20.01
CA ASN A 89 12.46 -6.77 20.23
C ASN A 89 12.90 -5.30 20.26
N GLU A 90 13.27 -4.81 21.44
CA GLU A 90 13.58 -3.37 21.62
C GLU A 90 14.82 -2.95 20.82
N GLN A 91 15.82 -3.83 20.67
CA GLN A 91 17.02 -3.53 19.87
C GLN A 91 16.65 -3.17 18.41
N TYR A 92 15.69 -3.89 17.84
CA TYR A 92 15.30 -3.74 16.44
C TYR A 92 14.17 -2.74 16.23
N PHE A 93 13.19 -2.64 17.16
CA PHE A 93 11.94 -1.95 16.88
C PHE A 93 11.63 -0.78 17.83
N LEU A 94 12.37 -0.60 18.93
CA LEU A 94 12.20 0.57 19.78
C LEU A 94 12.97 1.77 19.20
N ARG A 95 12.48 2.25 18.05
CA ARG A 95 13.09 3.33 17.26
C ARG A 95 12.03 4.29 16.76
N PRO A 96 12.36 5.59 16.53
CA PRO A 96 11.40 6.61 16.10
C PRO A 96 10.79 6.34 14.72
N ASP A 97 11.56 5.82 13.78
CA ASP A 97 11.12 5.55 12.42
C ASP A 97 10.97 4.05 12.16
N LEU A 98 10.08 3.71 11.20
CA LEU A 98 9.84 2.32 10.83
C LEU A 98 10.95 1.75 9.95
N TYR A 99 11.49 2.58 9.06
CA TYR A 99 12.45 2.21 8.00
C TYR A 99 13.59 3.22 7.91
N GLY A 100 14.60 2.90 7.09
CA GLY A 100 15.70 3.80 6.74
C GLY A 100 16.94 3.62 7.60
N TYR A 101 17.03 2.52 8.34
CA TYR A 101 18.21 2.20 9.14
C TYR A 101 19.17 1.29 8.35
N ILE A 102 20.46 1.47 8.61
CA ILE A 102 21.50 0.67 7.95
C ILE A 102 21.36 -0.84 8.22
N ASP A 103 20.72 -1.20 9.33
CA ASP A 103 20.46 -2.57 9.76
C ASP A 103 19.05 -3.06 9.43
N ASP A 104 18.33 -2.41 8.51
CA ASP A 104 16.99 -2.84 8.09
C ASP A 104 16.96 -4.29 7.58
N GLY A 105 18.04 -4.75 6.93
CA GLY A 105 18.17 -6.16 6.53
C GLY A 105 18.10 -7.12 7.72
N GLU A 106 18.82 -6.81 8.80
CA GLU A 106 18.81 -7.61 10.02
C GLU A 106 17.47 -7.52 10.75
N ARG A 107 16.91 -6.31 10.87
CA ARG A 107 15.62 -6.05 11.51
C ARG A 107 14.49 -6.86 10.88
N PHE A 108 14.35 -6.82 9.57
CA PHE A 108 13.29 -7.54 8.85
C PHE A 108 13.63 -9.00 8.57
N GLY A 109 14.91 -9.36 8.56
CA GLY A 109 15.37 -10.74 8.66
C GLY A 109 14.93 -11.38 9.97
N PHE A 110 15.19 -10.70 11.11
CA PHE A 110 14.69 -11.10 12.42
C PHE A 110 13.16 -11.19 12.45
N PHE A 111 12.44 -10.18 11.95
CA PHE A 111 10.98 -10.17 11.92
C PHE A 111 10.42 -11.39 11.17
N SER A 112 10.92 -11.64 9.96
CA SER A 112 10.48 -12.78 9.15
C SER A 112 10.79 -14.13 9.85
N ARG A 113 11.97 -14.25 10.44
CA ARG A 113 12.34 -15.46 11.19
C ARG A 113 11.51 -15.64 12.45
N ALA A 114 11.23 -14.53 13.14
CA ALA A 114 10.38 -14.51 14.33
C ALA A 114 8.93 -14.93 14.02
N ILE A 115 8.36 -14.51 12.90
CA ILE A 115 7.03 -14.97 12.46
C ILE A 115 6.99 -16.50 12.41
N VAL A 116 7.95 -17.14 11.74
CA VAL A 116 7.99 -18.60 11.60
C VAL A 116 8.22 -19.28 12.96
N ARG A 117 9.13 -18.75 13.78
CA ARG A 117 9.44 -19.30 15.10
C ARG A 117 8.26 -19.22 16.06
N MET A 118 7.48 -18.13 15.99
CA MET A 118 6.35 -17.87 16.89
C MET A 118 5.05 -18.54 16.46
N LEU A 119 4.98 -19.22 15.30
CA LEU A 119 3.78 -19.94 14.84
C LEU A 119 3.13 -20.85 15.90
N PRO A 120 3.89 -21.64 16.70
CA PRO A 120 3.30 -22.48 17.74
C PRO A 120 2.63 -21.69 18.89
N HIS A 121 2.95 -20.40 19.02
CA HIS A 121 2.44 -19.54 20.09
C HIS A 121 1.23 -18.71 19.66
N PHE A 122 0.88 -18.69 18.35
CA PHE A 122 -0.35 -18.05 17.90
C PHE A 122 -1.57 -18.90 18.27
N LYS A 123 -2.72 -18.25 18.39
CA LYS A 123 -3.96 -18.94 18.80
C LYS A 123 -4.45 -19.97 17.80
N PHE A 124 -3.97 -19.92 16.56
CA PHE A 124 -4.30 -20.90 15.52
C PHE A 124 -3.07 -21.22 14.65
N TRP A 125 -3.12 -22.36 14.00
CA TRP A 125 -2.15 -22.72 12.96
C TRP A 125 -2.69 -22.23 11.61
N PRO A 126 -1.99 -21.33 10.88
CA PRO A 126 -2.52 -20.74 9.66
C PRO A 126 -2.57 -21.74 8.50
N ASP A 127 -3.63 -21.68 7.70
CA ASP A 127 -3.69 -22.32 6.38
C ASP A 127 -2.83 -21.55 5.37
N VAL A 128 -2.85 -20.21 5.48
CA VAL A 128 -2.13 -19.28 4.60
C VAL A 128 -1.43 -18.20 5.41
N ILE A 129 -0.19 -17.88 5.03
CA ILE A 129 0.50 -16.65 5.45
C ILE A 129 0.57 -15.71 4.24
N ASN A 130 -0.12 -14.55 4.32
CA ASN A 130 0.02 -13.48 3.34
C ASN A 130 1.16 -12.56 3.73
N CYS A 131 2.22 -12.55 2.94
CA CYS A 131 3.41 -11.72 3.12
C CYS A 131 3.29 -10.44 2.30
N ASN A 132 3.74 -9.31 2.84
CA ASN A 132 3.64 -7.99 2.21
C ASN A 132 5.02 -7.36 2.00
N ASP A 133 5.38 -7.11 0.75
CA ASP A 133 6.64 -6.52 0.32
C ASP A 133 7.90 -7.23 0.85
N TRP A 134 9.07 -6.61 0.66
CA TRP A 134 10.36 -7.21 0.98
C TRP A 134 10.59 -7.45 2.48
N GLN A 135 9.92 -6.71 3.35
CA GLN A 135 10.08 -6.81 4.80
C GLN A 135 9.58 -8.16 5.37
N THR A 136 8.73 -8.85 4.62
CA THR A 136 8.23 -10.19 4.98
C THR A 136 8.66 -11.27 3.97
N ALA A 137 9.49 -10.90 3.01
CA ALA A 137 9.90 -11.76 1.89
C ALA A 137 10.66 -13.02 2.32
N LEU A 138 11.34 -13.00 3.46
CA LEU A 138 12.02 -14.17 4.00
C LEU A 138 11.07 -15.22 4.59
N VAL A 139 9.81 -14.89 4.89
CA VAL A 139 8.86 -15.87 5.47
C VAL A 139 8.64 -17.08 4.54
N PRO A 140 8.28 -16.92 3.24
CA PRO A 140 8.12 -18.06 2.35
C PRO A 140 9.43 -18.82 2.10
N ILE A 141 10.58 -18.17 2.20
CA ILE A 141 11.90 -18.80 2.06
C ILE A 141 12.18 -19.68 3.29
N TYR A 142 12.01 -19.14 4.51
CA TYR A 142 12.22 -19.87 5.74
C TYR A 142 11.24 -21.05 5.89
N LEU A 143 9.98 -20.89 5.49
CA LEU A 143 9.03 -22.01 5.54
C LEU A 143 9.42 -23.14 4.58
N LYS A 144 10.01 -22.84 3.43
CA LYS A 144 10.57 -23.87 2.54
C LYS A 144 11.81 -24.51 3.12
N ASP A 145 12.73 -23.74 3.67
CA ASP A 145 13.96 -24.22 4.29
C ASP A 145 13.65 -25.12 5.50
N ASP A 146 12.80 -24.63 6.42
CA ASP A 146 12.36 -25.38 7.59
C ASP A 146 11.44 -26.54 7.22
N GLY A 147 10.61 -26.43 6.16
CA GLY A 147 9.74 -27.48 5.66
C GLY A 147 10.49 -28.72 5.17
N VAL A 148 11.76 -28.60 4.82
CA VAL A 148 12.64 -29.76 4.56
C VAL A 148 12.92 -30.51 5.86
N ARG A 149 12.95 -29.82 6.99
CA ARG A 149 13.31 -30.35 8.31
C ARG A 149 12.09 -30.78 9.14
N GLU A 150 10.98 -30.03 9.01
CA GLU A 150 9.76 -30.23 9.82
C GLU A 150 8.52 -30.27 8.93
N ASP A 151 7.88 -31.42 8.82
CA ASP A 151 6.70 -31.65 7.96
C ASP A 151 5.52 -30.71 8.26
N ARG A 152 5.38 -30.27 9.51
CA ARG A 152 4.28 -29.36 9.91
C ARG A 152 4.26 -28.04 9.16
N PHE A 153 5.43 -27.53 8.70
CA PHE A 153 5.50 -26.29 7.94
C PHE A 153 5.07 -26.44 6.47
N ARG A 154 5.10 -27.68 5.94
CA ARG A 154 4.71 -27.96 4.54
C ARG A 154 3.24 -27.73 4.27
N SER A 155 2.39 -27.81 5.29
CA SER A 155 0.95 -27.58 5.15
C SER A 155 0.60 -26.09 4.98
N ILE A 156 1.45 -25.19 5.45
CA ILE A 156 1.22 -23.75 5.39
C ILE A 156 1.50 -23.25 3.97
N LYS A 157 0.51 -22.62 3.37
CA LYS A 157 0.65 -21.93 2.08
C LYS A 157 1.09 -20.49 2.27
N THR A 158 1.81 -19.97 1.28
CA THR A 158 2.27 -18.59 1.31
C THR A 158 1.81 -17.81 0.09
N THR A 159 1.38 -16.58 0.32
CA THR A 159 1.12 -15.62 -0.74
C THR A 159 1.98 -14.38 -0.53
N LEU A 160 2.51 -13.82 -1.61
CA LEU A 160 3.27 -12.57 -1.57
C LEU A 160 2.46 -11.48 -2.24
N THR A 161 2.14 -10.42 -1.51
CA THR A 161 1.53 -9.21 -2.08
C THR A 161 2.61 -8.15 -2.31
N ILE A 162 2.73 -7.69 -3.56
CA ILE A 162 3.69 -6.67 -3.99
C ILE A 162 2.98 -5.32 -4.04
N HIS A 163 3.31 -4.43 -3.10
CA HIS A 163 2.79 -3.06 -3.07
C HIS A 163 3.67 -2.11 -3.88
N ASN A 164 5.00 -2.30 -3.84
CA ASN A 164 5.91 -1.55 -4.68
C ASN A 164 7.19 -2.36 -4.97
N ILE A 165 7.34 -2.82 -6.21
CA ILE A 165 8.49 -3.62 -6.67
C ILE A 165 9.83 -2.85 -6.67
N GLU A 166 9.81 -1.53 -6.55
CA GLU A 166 11.02 -0.71 -6.44
C GLU A 166 11.82 -1.08 -5.19
N TYR A 167 11.14 -1.46 -4.11
CA TYR A 167 11.76 -1.86 -2.85
C TYR A 167 11.91 -3.38 -2.79
N GLN A 168 13.12 -3.88 -3.06
CA GLN A 168 13.37 -5.32 -3.26
C GLN A 168 14.09 -6.00 -2.10
N GLY A 169 14.59 -5.25 -1.12
CA GLY A 169 15.43 -5.83 -0.07
C GLY A 169 16.72 -6.43 -0.66
N ARG A 170 17.59 -5.57 -1.22
CA ARG A 170 18.87 -5.95 -1.82
C ARG A 170 20.02 -5.76 -0.85
N PHE A 171 20.82 -6.79 -0.69
CA PHE A 171 21.94 -6.84 0.26
C PHE A 171 23.13 -7.59 -0.35
N GLY A 172 24.35 -7.29 0.11
CA GLY A 172 25.55 -7.97 -0.39
C GLY A 172 25.53 -9.48 -0.08
N MET A 173 26.23 -10.28 -0.89
CA MET A 173 26.26 -11.75 -0.81
C MET A 173 26.57 -12.33 0.58
N GLN A 174 27.44 -11.66 1.33
CA GLN A 174 27.82 -12.09 2.67
C GLN A 174 26.65 -12.13 3.67
N THR A 175 25.59 -11.38 3.40
CA THR A 175 24.41 -11.35 4.28
C THR A 175 23.59 -12.63 4.24
N LEU A 176 23.75 -13.45 3.21
CA LEU A 176 22.99 -14.71 3.05
C LEU A 176 23.16 -15.62 4.28
N GLY A 177 24.40 -15.96 4.61
CA GLY A 177 24.71 -16.79 5.78
C GLY A 177 24.81 -16.01 7.07
N ASP A 178 25.53 -14.87 7.05
CA ASP A 178 25.82 -14.11 8.26
C ASP A 178 24.60 -13.39 8.85
N LEU A 179 23.70 -12.90 7.99
CA LEU A 179 22.55 -12.11 8.41
C LEU A 179 21.25 -12.91 8.38
N PHE A 180 21.00 -13.65 7.28
CA PHE A 180 19.73 -14.35 7.09
C PHE A 180 19.76 -15.82 7.53
N GLY A 181 20.94 -16.38 7.80
CA GLY A 181 21.09 -17.76 8.27
C GLY A 181 20.71 -18.81 7.23
N LEU A 182 20.76 -18.46 5.96
CA LEU A 182 20.51 -19.34 4.83
C LEU A 182 21.82 -19.94 4.33
N ASP A 183 21.80 -21.20 3.92
CA ASP A 183 22.99 -21.85 3.38
C ASP A 183 23.31 -21.41 1.94
N HIS A 184 24.50 -21.78 1.45
CA HIS A 184 24.95 -21.37 0.13
C HIS A 184 24.14 -21.98 -1.02
N GLY A 185 23.40 -23.07 -0.80
CA GLY A 185 22.53 -23.67 -1.82
C GLY A 185 21.50 -22.70 -2.37
N TRP A 186 20.99 -21.80 -1.55
CA TRP A 186 20.08 -20.73 -1.97
C TRP A 186 20.70 -19.72 -2.94
N ALA A 187 22.03 -19.59 -2.93
CA ALA A 187 22.75 -18.77 -3.88
C ALA A 187 23.13 -19.53 -5.15
N GLU A 188 23.52 -20.81 -5.01
CA GLU A 188 23.99 -21.66 -6.10
C GLU A 188 22.89 -21.97 -7.11
N ASP A 189 21.65 -22.20 -6.66
CA ASP A 189 20.49 -22.42 -7.52
C ASP A 189 19.95 -21.10 -8.13
N GLY A 190 20.49 -19.97 -7.71
CA GLY A 190 20.13 -18.63 -8.18
C GLY A 190 18.77 -18.14 -7.70
N THR A 191 18.11 -18.81 -6.76
CA THR A 191 16.76 -18.45 -6.29
C THR A 191 16.73 -17.06 -5.66
N ILE A 192 17.71 -16.74 -4.82
CA ILE A 192 17.74 -15.47 -4.08
C ILE A 192 18.74 -14.45 -4.64
N ILE A 193 19.59 -14.84 -5.59
CA ILE A 193 20.68 -14.00 -6.10
C ILE A 193 20.28 -13.27 -7.38
N MET A 194 20.57 -11.97 -7.41
CA MET A 194 20.39 -11.10 -8.56
C MET A 194 21.54 -10.09 -8.63
N ASP A 195 22.24 -10.03 -9.76
CA ASP A 195 23.36 -9.08 -9.97
C ASP A 195 24.48 -9.18 -8.91
N ARG A 196 24.77 -10.38 -8.42
CA ARG A 196 25.72 -10.68 -7.34
C ARG A 196 25.29 -10.21 -5.95
N ASP A 197 24.04 -9.77 -5.78
CA ASP A 197 23.46 -9.42 -4.49
C ASP A 197 22.37 -10.44 -4.10
N VAL A 198 22.13 -10.56 -2.81
CA VAL A 198 20.90 -11.15 -2.28
C VAL A 198 19.75 -10.23 -2.61
N ASN A 199 18.69 -10.76 -3.21
CA ASN A 199 17.45 -10.04 -3.52
C ASN A 199 16.27 -10.77 -2.90
N LEU A 200 15.76 -10.25 -1.78
CA LEU A 200 14.73 -10.89 -0.99
C LEU A 200 13.39 -10.98 -1.74
N MET A 201 13.02 -9.93 -2.48
CA MET A 201 11.79 -9.91 -3.29
C MET A 201 11.82 -11.02 -4.36
N LYS A 202 12.96 -11.19 -5.07
CA LYS A 202 13.13 -12.27 -6.03
C LYS A 202 12.93 -13.65 -5.38
N GLY A 203 13.59 -13.87 -4.24
CA GLY A 203 13.46 -15.11 -3.49
C GLY A 203 12.02 -15.40 -3.09
N ALA A 204 11.31 -14.39 -2.58
CA ALA A 204 9.91 -14.51 -2.19
C ALA A 204 8.99 -14.80 -3.39
N ILE A 205 9.17 -14.10 -4.51
CA ILE A 205 8.40 -14.35 -5.76
C ILE A 205 8.56 -15.81 -6.20
N LEU A 206 9.76 -16.36 -6.14
CA LEU A 206 10.03 -17.75 -6.54
C LEU A 206 9.48 -18.76 -5.52
N CYS A 207 9.55 -18.44 -4.23
CA CYS A 207 9.18 -19.34 -3.15
C CYS A 207 7.69 -19.35 -2.80
N ALA A 208 6.99 -18.25 -2.86
CA ALA A 208 5.56 -18.19 -2.52
C ALA A 208 4.71 -19.07 -3.43
N ASP A 209 3.61 -19.63 -2.90
CA ASP A 209 2.65 -20.44 -3.66
C ASP A 209 1.84 -19.58 -4.64
N ALA A 210 1.50 -18.32 -4.27
CA ALA A 210 0.93 -17.33 -5.16
C ALA A 210 1.61 -15.96 -4.98
N VAL A 211 1.56 -15.15 -6.03
CA VAL A 211 2.03 -13.77 -6.04
C VAL A 211 0.88 -12.88 -6.46
N ASN A 212 0.63 -11.82 -5.71
CA ASN A 212 -0.39 -10.83 -6.03
C ASN A 212 0.24 -9.45 -6.15
N ALA A 213 -0.18 -8.68 -7.14
CA ALA A 213 0.09 -7.25 -7.25
C ALA A 213 -1.17 -6.46 -6.90
N VAL A 214 -1.02 -5.21 -6.43
CA VAL A 214 -2.13 -4.42 -5.89
C VAL A 214 -3.05 -3.78 -6.93
N SER A 215 -2.93 -4.20 -8.20
CA SER A 215 -3.91 -3.95 -9.26
C SER A 215 -3.68 -4.87 -10.46
N PRO A 216 -4.70 -5.16 -11.29
CA PRO A 216 -4.58 -5.97 -12.49
C PRO A 216 -3.60 -5.39 -13.53
N THR A 217 -3.70 -4.09 -13.79
CA THR A 217 -2.78 -3.41 -14.71
C THR A 217 -1.35 -3.46 -14.18
N TYR A 218 -1.13 -3.25 -12.89
CA TYR A 218 0.21 -3.34 -12.29
C TYR A 218 0.79 -4.75 -12.40
N ALA A 219 -0.01 -5.80 -12.19
CA ALA A 219 0.44 -7.18 -12.41
C ALA A 219 0.95 -7.40 -13.85
N ASN A 220 0.34 -6.78 -14.84
CA ASN A 220 0.80 -6.80 -16.23
C ASN A 220 2.04 -5.94 -16.47
N GLU A 221 2.10 -4.75 -15.87
CA GLU A 221 3.25 -3.84 -15.93
C GLU A 221 4.50 -4.50 -15.33
N LEU A 222 4.38 -5.28 -14.25
CA LEU A 222 5.50 -6.01 -13.66
C LEU A 222 6.16 -7.04 -14.58
N LYS A 223 5.55 -7.37 -15.72
CA LYS A 223 6.15 -8.21 -16.76
C LYS A 223 6.95 -7.41 -17.79
N MET A 224 7.00 -6.09 -17.67
CA MET A 224 7.68 -5.16 -18.59
C MET A 224 8.92 -4.56 -17.92
N SER A 225 10.01 -4.43 -18.67
CA SER A 225 11.29 -3.91 -18.14
C SER A 225 11.21 -2.51 -17.55
N TYR A 226 10.32 -1.66 -18.09
CA TYR A 226 10.12 -0.29 -17.63
C TYR A 226 9.59 -0.20 -16.17
N PHE A 227 8.76 -1.17 -15.73
CA PHE A 227 8.10 -1.15 -14.44
C PHE A 227 8.68 -2.13 -13.41
N ALA A 228 9.31 -3.21 -13.88
CA ALA A 228 9.69 -4.34 -13.04
C ALA A 228 11.01 -4.18 -12.30
N HIS A 229 11.72 -3.07 -12.47
CA HIS A 229 13.02 -2.83 -11.82
C HIS A 229 13.98 -4.04 -11.94
N ARG A 230 14.09 -4.60 -13.16
CA ARG A 230 14.92 -5.76 -13.54
C ARG A 230 14.37 -7.15 -13.13
N LEU A 231 13.18 -7.21 -12.54
CA LEU A 231 12.53 -8.48 -12.18
C LEU A 231 11.55 -8.99 -13.26
N GLU A 232 11.45 -8.35 -14.43
CA GLU A 232 10.49 -8.70 -15.48
C GLU A 232 10.57 -10.15 -15.94
N ASN A 233 11.78 -10.72 -16.06
CA ASN A 233 11.96 -12.10 -16.47
C ASN A 233 11.49 -13.08 -15.39
N ILE A 234 11.65 -12.72 -14.11
CA ILE A 234 11.15 -13.50 -12.98
C ILE A 234 9.62 -13.43 -12.94
N MET A 235 9.05 -12.24 -13.14
CA MET A 235 7.59 -12.06 -13.18
C MET A 235 6.94 -12.82 -14.33
N ARG A 236 7.52 -12.80 -15.55
CA ARG A 236 7.05 -13.61 -16.68
C ARG A 236 7.13 -15.12 -16.39
N ARG A 237 8.25 -15.58 -15.82
CA ARG A 237 8.42 -16.99 -15.42
C ARG A 237 7.38 -17.42 -14.38
N CYS A 238 6.94 -16.53 -13.51
CA CYS A 238 5.98 -16.78 -12.43
C CYS A 238 4.55 -16.34 -12.80
N GLU A 239 4.26 -16.04 -14.07
CA GLU A 239 2.95 -15.55 -14.53
C GLU A 239 1.80 -16.50 -14.15
N TYR A 240 2.05 -17.82 -14.14
CA TYR A 240 1.06 -18.83 -13.78
C TYR A 240 0.51 -18.72 -12.37
N LYS A 241 1.19 -18.02 -11.47
CA LYS A 241 0.79 -17.77 -10.08
C LYS A 241 0.67 -16.28 -9.74
N LEU A 242 0.79 -15.40 -10.74
CA LEU A 242 0.67 -13.95 -10.60
C LEU A 242 -0.78 -13.53 -10.83
N SER A 243 -1.31 -12.79 -9.88
CA SER A 243 -2.62 -12.14 -9.97
C SER A 243 -2.50 -10.65 -9.68
N GLY A 244 -3.55 -9.89 -9.96
CA GLY A 244 -3.66 -8.49 -9.58
C GLY A 244 -5.00 -8.23 -8.94
N VAL A 245 -5.00 -7.80 -7.68
CA VAL A 245 -6.22 -7.44 -6.93
C VAL A 245 -6.16 -5.97 -6.56
N LEU A 246 -7.15 -5.23 -7.01
CA LEU A 246 -7.25 -3.81 -6.72
C LEU A 246 -7.49 -3.58 -5.22
N ASN A 247 -6.72 -2.67 -4.61
CA ASN A 247 -6.99 -2.23 -3.24
C ASN A 247 -8.32 -1.49 -3.15
N GLY A 248 -8.93 -1.51 -1.98
CA GLY A 248 -10.08 -0.71 -1.64
C GLY A 248 -9.72 0.53 -0.82
N ILE A 249 -10.75 1.28 -0.44
CA ILE A 249 -10.70 2.33 0.58
C ILE A 249 -11.73 2.02 1.67
N ASP A 250 -11.52 2.55 2.87
CA ASP A 250 -12.52 2.48 3.93
C ASP A 250 -13.68 3.44 3.62
N MET A 251 -14.77 2.90 3.08
CA MET A 251 -15.95 3.65 2.66
C MET A 251 -16.71 4.30 3.83
N LYS A 252 -16.47 3.86 5.08
CA LYS A 252 -17.04 4.46 6.30
C LYS A 252 -16.21 5.65 6.77
N LEU A 253 -14.87 5.49 6.73
CA LEU A 253 -13.92 6.55 7.08
C LEU A 253 -13.95 7.71 6.06
N TYR A 254 -14.03 7.35 4.77
CA TYR A 254 -14.05 8.30 3.64
C TYR A 254 -15.47 8.48 3.13
N ASP A 255 -16.35 9.06 3.96
CA ASP A 255 -17.72 9.38 3.60
C ASP A 255 -18.03 10.87 3.81
N PRO A 256 -18.20 11.67 2.73
CA PRO A 256 -18.48 13.10 2.86
C PRO A 256 -19.78 13.40 3.62
N ALA A 257 -20.71 12.44 3.73
CA ALA A 257 -21.95 12.63 4.49
C ALA A 257 -21.74 12.62 6.00
N THR A 258 -20.66 12.00 6.50
CA THR A 258 -20.42 11.79 7.94
C THR A 258 -19.04 12.23 8.42
N ASP A 259 -18.12 12.59 7.50
CA ASP A 259 -16.75 12.96 7.85
C ASP A 259 -16.71 14.26 8.66
N GLN A 260 -16.17 14.20 9.85
CA GLN A 260 -16.01 15.34 10.76
C GLN A 260 -14.78 16.23 10.44
N ARG A 261 -13.96 15.81 9.46
CA ARG A 261 -12.73 16.51 9.05
C ARG A 261 -12.97 17.56 7.98
N ILE A 262 -14.17 17.57 7.35
CA ILE A 262 -14.58 18.55 6.35
C ILE A 262 -15.50 19.61 6.98
N THR A 263 -15.63 20.76 6.33
CA THR A 263 -16.34 21.90 6.90
C THR A 263 -17.86 21.69 6.84
N THR A 264 -18.35 21.15 5.74
CA THR A 264 -19.79 20.93 5.52
C THR A 264 -20.02 19.54 4.94
N ASN A 265 -20.84 18.73 5.59
CA ASN A 265 -21.16 17.42 5.08
C ASN A 265 -22.09 17.51 3.85
N TYR A 266 -21.91 16.59 2.91
CA TYR A 266 -22.71 16.50 1.67
C TYR A 266 -22.80 15.05 1.18
N SER A 267 -23.70 14.82 0.24
CA SER A 267 -23.87 13.49 -0.38
C SER A 267 -23.91 13.58 -1.90
N VAL A 268 -23.95 12.43 -2.58
CA VAL A 268 -24.11 12.37 -4.04
C VAL A 268 -25.43 12.99 -4.53
N ASP A 269 -26.45 13.00 -3.69
CA ASP A 269 -27.75 13.55 -4.03
C ASP A 269 -27.86 15.06 -3.75
N ASP A 270 -27.14 15.55 -2.73
CA ASP A 270 -27.05 16.96 -2.36
C ASP A 270 -25.58 17.38 -2.27
N LEU A 271 -25.12 18.15 -3.24
CA LEU A 271 -23.75 18.65 -3.37
C LEU A 271 -23.54 20.09 -2.84
N ALA A 272 -24.54 20.71 -2.22
CA ALA A 272 -24.43 22.09 -1.73
C ALA A 272 -23.31 22.27 -0.70
N GLY A 273 -23.06 21.25 0.14
CA GLY A 273 -21.95 21.26 1.08
C GLY A 273 -20.57 21.28 0.39
N LYS A 274 -20.42 20.65 -0.78
CA LYS A 274 -19.18 20.68 -1.54
C LYS A 274 -18.81 22.09 -2.04
N ASP A 275 -19.79 22.90 -2.41
CA ASP A 275 -19.55 24.29 -2.80
C ASP A 275 -19.09 25.14 -1.60
N ALA A 276 -19.63 24.88 -0.41
CA ALA A 276 -19.17 25.50 0.82
C ALA A 276 -17.74 25.09 1.18
N ASP A 277 -17.40 23.80 1.06
CA ASP A 277 -16.03 23.29 1.25
C ASP A 277 -15.04 23.85 0.24
N LYS A 278 -15.46 24.11 -0.99
CA LYS A 278 -14.64 24.79 -2.01
C LYS A 278 -14.31 26.22 -1.59
N ALA A 279 -15.29 26.99 -1.16
CA ALA A 279 -15.08 28.35 -0.70
C ALA A 279 -14.15 28.38 0.53
N GLU A 280 -14.33 27.43 1.47
CA GLU A 280 -13.44 27.31 2.63
C GLU A 280 -12.02 26.92 2.22
N LEU A 281 -11.83 25.96 1.30
CA LEU A 281 -10.52 25.60 0.78
C LEU A 281 -9.82 26.80 0.14
N GLN A 282 -10.53 27.62 -0.65
CA GLN A 282 -9.99 28.85 -1.23
C GLN A 282 -9.48 29.80 -0.15
N ARG A 283 -10.25 30.01 0.92
CA ARG A 283 -9.85 30.85 2.07
C ARG A 283 -8.64 30.28 2.83
N MET A 284 -8.68 28.99 3.16
CA MET A 284 -7.58 28.30 3.88
C MET A 284 -6.26 28.35 3.11
N MET A 285 -6.33 28.28 1.78
CA MET A 285 -5.17 28.27 0.92
C MET A 285 -4.75 29.66 0.43
N GLY A 286 -5.52 30.70 0.73
CA GLY A 286 -5.25 32.07 0.28
C GLY A 286 -5.46 32.26 -1.23
N LEU A 287 -6.34 31.48 -1.82
CA LEU A 287 -6.79 31.64 -3.20
C LEU A 287 -7.90 32.69 -3.28
N ARG A 288 -8.18 33.20 -4.49
CA ARG A 288 -9.36 34.05 -4.73
C ARG A 288 -10.62 33.20 -4.57
N GLU A 289 -11.64 33.74 -3.93
CA GLU A 289 -12.94 33.07 -3.83
C GLU A 289 -13.70 33.23 -5.17
N GLU A 290 -13.54 32.25 -6.05
CA GLU A 290 -14.12 32.22 -7.41
C GLU A 290 -14.90 30.90 -7.59
N PRO A 291 -16.22 30.87 -7.34
CA PRO A 291 -17.01 29.64 -7.30
C PRO A 291 -17.06 28.90 -8.64
N HIS A 292 -16.96 29.63 -9.76
CA HIS A 292 -17.06 29.09 -11.12
C HIS A 292 -15.71 28.77 -11.76
N VAL A 293 -14.60 28.94 -11.03
CA VAL A 293 -13.25 28.55 -11.46
C VAL A 293 -12.90 27.21 -10.81
N PRO A 294 -12.57 26.16 -11.58
CA PRO A 294 -12.25 24.87 -11.00
C PRO A 294 -10.93 24.90 -10.24
N ILE A 295 -10.88 24.18 -9.12
CA ILE A 295 -9.66 23.91 -8.37
C ILE A 295 -9.13 22.56 -8.83
N VAL A 296 -7.92 22.53 -9.41
CA VAL A 296 -7.13 21.33 -9.68
C VAL A 296 -6.25 21.07 -8.46
N ALA A 297 -6.32 19.89 -7.88
CA ALA A 297 -5.57 19.55 -6.68
C ALA A 297 -4.58 18.41 -6.90
N ILE A 298 -3.48 18.46 -6.16
CA ILE A 298 -2.47 17.41 -6.08
C ILE A 298 -2.18 17.16 -4.59
N VAL A 299 -2.36 15.93 -4.14
CA VAL A 299 -2.00 15.49 -2.78
C VAL A 299 -1.09 14.27 -2.92
N SER A 300 0.22 14.44 -2.78
CA SER A 300 1.17 13.33 -2.93
C SER A 300 2.53 13.64 -2.32
N ARG A 301 3.38 12.61 -2.17
CA ARG A 301 4.82 12.84 -1.96
C ARG A 301 5.40 13.53 -3.20
N LEU A 302 6.22 14.57 -3.00
CA LEU A 302 6.83 15.32 -4.08
C LEU A 302 8.10 14.63 -4.59
N VAL A 303 7.94 13.50 -5.28
CA VAL A 303 9.03 12.66 -5.79
C VAL A 303 8.85 12.36 -7.28
N SER A 304 9.94 11.97 -7.95
CA SER A 304 10.01 11.89 -9.42
C SER A 304 8.99 10.94 -10.05
N HIS A 305 8.69 9.80 -9.42
CA HIS A 305 7.73 8.85 -9.98
C HIS A 305 6.27 9.31 -9.93
N LYS A 306 5.99 10.46 -9.28
CA LYS A 306 4.64 11.08 -9.27
C LYS A 306 4.38 12.00 -10.47
N GLY A 307 5.32 12.10 -11.40
CA GLY A 307 5.13 12.85 -12.65
C GLY A 307 5.11 14.36 -12.50
N LEU A 308 5.74 14.87 -11.43
CA LEU A 308 5.79 16.31 -11.15
C LEU A 308 6.66 17.09 -12.15
N ASP A 309 7.57 16.42 -12.82
CA ASP A 309 8.36 16.95 -13.92
C ASP A 309 7.47 17.39 -15.09
N LEU A 310 6.43 16.61 -15.44
CA LEU A 310 5.45 16.99 -16.46
C LEU A 310 4.73 18.30 -16.10
N ILE A 311 4.40 18.47 -14.82
CA ILE A 311 3.76 19.68 -14.33
C ILE A 311 4.73 20.87 -14.39
N CYS A 312 5.97 20.67 -13.95
CA CYS A 312 6.99 21.71 -13.98
C CYS A 312 7.22 22.25 -15.41
N GLU A 313 7.17 21.36 -16.41
CA GLU A 313 7.40 21.70 -17.82
C GLU A 313 6.31 22.59 -18.39
N VAL A 314 5.03 22.37 -18.07
CA VAL A 314 3.90 23.08 -18.64
C VAL A 314 3.12 23.94 -17.63
N LEU A 315 3.70 24.24 -16.48
CA LEU A 315 3.00 24.98 -15.42
C LEU A 315 2.50 26.34 -15.89
N HIS A 316 3.31 27.05 -16.70
CA HIS A 316 2.89 28.34 -17.24
C HIS A 316 1.62 28.21 -18.08
N ASP A 317 1.59 27.25 -19.02
CA ASP A 317 0.43 27.00 -19.88
C ASP A 317 -0.79 26.52 -19.07
N MET A 318 -0.59 25.72 -18.02
CA MET A 318 -1.66 25.36 -17.08
C MET A 318 -2.24 26.61 -16.41
N MET A 319 -1.38 27.54 -15.98
CA MET A 319 -1.81 28.75 -15.29
C MET A 319 -2.38 29.83 -16.24
N GLU A 320 -2.33 29.66 -17.56
CA GLU A 320 -3.13 30.44 -18.53
C GLU A 320 -4.60 30.01 -18.58
N LEU A 321 -4.88 28.73 -18.19
CA LEU A 321 -6.26 28.25 -18.12
C LEU A 321 -7.03 28.92 -16.97
N PRO A 322 -8.37 29.07 -17.10
CA PRO A 322 -9.21 29.58 -16.02
C PRO A 322 -9.39 28.55 -14.91
N MET A 323 -8.33 28.29 -14.15
CA MET A 323 -8.31 27.35 -13.05
C MET A 323 -7.46 27.86 -11.88
N GLN A 324 -7.63 27.24 -10.74
CA GLN A 324 -6.76 27.35 -9.57
C GLN A 324 -6.02 26.05 -9.34
N LEU A 325 -4.80 26.10 -8.77
CA LEU A 325 -3.98 24.93 -8.49
C LEU A 325 -3.63 24.86 -7.00
N VAL A 326 -3.90 23.72 -6.38
CA VAL A 326 -3.57 23.43 -4.98
C VAL A 326 -2.65 22.24 -4.92
N ILE A 327 -1.49 22.37 -4.26
CA ILE A 327 -0.54 21.28 -4.05
C ILE A 327 -0.30 21.11 -2.55
N LEU A 328 -0.50 19.87 -2.07
CA LEU A 328 -0.14 19.44 -0.72
C LEU A 328 0.83 18.27 -0.82
N GLY A 329 2.00 18.42 -0.20
CA GLY A 329 2.96 17.32 -0.12
C GLY A 329 4.36 17.77 0.27
N LYS A 330 5.21 16.79 0.53
CA LYS A 330 6.62 16.98 0.86
C LYS A 330 7.45 15.92 0.14
N GLY A 331 8.72 16.23 -0.18
CA GLY A 331 9.59 15.27 -0.86
C GLY A 331 10.93 15.84 -1.31
N ASP A 332 11.24 15.69 -2.60
CA ASP A 332 12.49 16.15 -3.18
C ASP A 332 12.56 17.68 -3.19
N ARG A 333 13.64 18.21 -2.69
CA ARG A 333 13.90 19.66 -2.56
C ARG A 333 13.68 20.43 -3.87
N LYS A 334 14.06 19.84 -5.02
CA LYS A 334 13.87 20.47 -6.33
C LYS A 334 12.40 20.81 -6.65
N TYR A 335 11.47 19.92 -6.26
CA TYR A 335 10.03 20.15 -6.47
C TYR A 335 9.46 21.09 -5.41
N GLU A 336 9.92 20.97 -4.15
CA GLU A 336 9.50 21.86 -3.08
C GLU A 336 9.87 23.32 -3.40
N GLU A 337 11.11 23.56 -3.81
CA GLU A 337 11.60 24.90 -4.19
C GLU A 337 10.88 25.44 -5.43
N PHE A 338 10.69 24.62 -6.47
CA PHE A 338 10.00 25.01 -7.68
C PHE A 338 8.53 25.41 -7.42
N PHE A 339 7.77 24.58 -6.72
CA PHE A 339 6.37 24.88 -6.45
C PHE A 339 6.18 26.02 -5.46
N HIS A 340 7.09 26.17 -4.50
CA HIS A 340 7.10 27.32 -3.60
C HIS A 340 7.31 28.63 -4.38
N TRP A 341 8.29 28.67 -5.27
CA TRP A 341 8.52 29.80 -6.16
C TRP A 341 7.31 30.09 -7.05
N ALA A 342 6.75 29.06 -7.68
CA ALA A 342 5.60 29.18 -8.56
C ALA A 342 4.35 29.76 -7.85
N ALA A 343 4.09 29.32 -6.62
CA ALA A 343 2.97 29.85 -5.83
C ALA A 343 3.09 31.37 -5.57
N GLN A 344 4.33 31.89 -5.48
CA GLN A 344 4.56 33.32 -5.35
C GLN A 344 4.27 34.07 -6.67
N GLN A 345 4.60 33.46 -7.82
CA GLN A 345 4.32 34.07 -9.15
C GLN A 345 2.83 34.12 -9.47
N TYR A 346 2.08 33.09 -9.06
CA TYR A 346 0.65 32.95 -9.35
C TYR A 346 -0.24 33.19 -8.12
N HIS A 347 0.13 34.18 -7.29
CA HIS A 347 -0.56 34.53 -6.06
C HIS A 347 -2.09 34.65 -6.24
N GLY A 348 -2.86 34.02 -5.35
CA GLY A 348 -4.32 33.97 -5.40
C GLY A 348 -4.91 33.00 -6.45
N ARG A 349 -4.06 32.34 -7.26
CA ARG A 349 -4.47 31.30 -8.22
C ARG A 349 -3.76 29.96 -7.99
N MET A 350 -2.58 29.98 -7.37
CA MET A 350 -1.85 28.78 -6.99
C MET A 350 -1.47 28.84 -5.52
N ALA A 351 -1.63 27.73 -4.83
CA ALA A 351 -1.23 27.59 -3.44
C ALA A 351 -0.55 26.24 -3.19
N VAL A 352 0.48 26.26 -2.34
CA VAL A 352 1.30 25.09 -2.00
C VAL A 352 1.46 24.99 -0.49
N ARG A 353 1.33 23.76 0.02
CA ARG A 353 1.69 23.40 1.40
C ARG A 353 2.71 22.27 1.37
N LEU A 354 3.92 22.55 1.85
CA LEU A 354 5.06 21.62 1.88
C LEU A 354 5.06 20.87 3.21
N ASP A 355 4.00 20.10 3.45
CA ASP A 355 3.76 19.40 4.71
C ASP A 355 3.02 18.08 4.46
N TYR A 356 3.01 17.22 5.49
CA TYR A 356 2.09 16.10 5.58
C TYR A 356 0.97 16.47 6.57
N ASN A 357 -0.20 16.77 6.04
CA ASN A 357 -1.35 17.20 6.85
C ASN A 357 -2.62 16.47 6.40
N GLU A 358 -3.03 15.50 7.19
CA GLU A 358 -4.20 14.67 6.88
C GLU A 358 -5.50 15.50 6.86
N ALA A 359 -5.71 16.40 7.83
CA ALA A 359 -6.90 17.23 7.87
C ALA A 359 -7.00 18.14 6.64
N LEU A 360 -5.89 18.75 6.24
CA LEU A 360 -5.84 19.55 5.01
C LEU A 360 -6.06 18.70 3.76
N SER A 361 -5.57 17.45 3.74
CA SER A 361 -5.83 16.56 2.60
C SER A 361 -7.34 16.28 2.43
N MET A 362 -8.07 16.09 3.53
CA MET A 362 -9.51 15.90 3.49
C MET A 362 -10.25 17.16 3.02
N ALA A 363 -9.84 18.34 3.50
CA ALA A 363 -10.38 19.61 3.01
C ALA A 363 -10.14 19.80 1.50
N ILE A 364 -8.98 19.36 0.98
CA ILE A 364 -8.67 19.39 -0.45
C ILE A 364 -9.55 18.41 -1.22
N TYR A 365 -9.71 17.15 -0.76
CA TYR A 365 -10.61 16.19 -1.43
C TYR A 365 -12.07 16.70 -1.43
N ALA A 366 -12.51 17.33 -0.36
CA ALA A 366 -13.87 17.87 -0.27
C ALA A 366 -14.07 19.14 -1.12
N GLY A 367 -13.10 20.06 -1.13
CA GLY A 367 -13.25 21.39 -1.75
C GLY A 367 -12.75 21.49 -3.20
N ALA A 368 -11.89 20.59 -3.68
CA ALA A 368 -11.42 20.63 -5.06
C ALA A 368 -12.44 20.09 -6.06
N ASP A 369 -12.30 20.44 -7.32
CA ASP A 369 -13.14 19.97 -8.43
C ASP A 369 -12.48 18.86 -9.23
N LEU A 370 -11.17 18.98 -9.44
CA LEU A 370 -10.34 18.07 -10.22
C LEU A 370 -9.14 17.60 -9.40
N PHE A 371 -8.72 16.36 -9.59
CA PHE A 371 -7.59 15.75 -8.87
C PHE A 371 -6.57 15.18 -9.85
N LEU A 372 -5.37 15.76 -9.90
CA LEU A 372 -4.35 15.42 -10.89
C LEU A 372 -3.33 14.41 -10.34
N MET A 373 -3.17 13.26 -11.04
CA MET A 373 -2.16 12.24 -10.76
C MET A 373 -1.44 11.81 -12.05
N PRO A 374 -0.39 12.55 -12.48
CA PRO A 374 0.34 12.25 -13.71
C PRO A 374 1.46 11.22 -13.50
N SER A 375 1.26 10.27 -12.62
CA SER A 375 2.29 9.36 -12.13
C SER A 375 2.98 8.57 -13.24
N LYS A 376 4.30 8.47 -13.16
CA LYS A 376 5.13 7.63 -14.02
C LYS A 376 4.88 6.13 -13.75
N SER A 377 4.65 5.80 -12.50
CA SER A 377 4.23 4.48 -12.02
C SER A 377 3.38 4.66 -10.78
N GLU A 378 2.23 3.98 -10.74
CA GLU A 378 1.31 3.99 -9.59
C GLU A 378 0.73 2.60 -9.39
N PRO A 379 1.34 1.75 -8.55
CA PRO A 379 0.90 0.36 -8.35
C PRO A 379 -0.60 0.21 -8.14
N CYS A 380 -1.19 1.02 -7.29
CA CYS A 380 -2.64 1.10 -7.09
C CYS A 380 -3.13 2.54 -7.07
N GLY A 381 -2.58 3.37 -6.18
CA GLY A 381 -3.15 4.66 -5.84
C GLY A 381 -4.40 4.50 -4.95
N LEU A 382 -4.50 5.32 -3.92
CA LEU A 382 -5.69 5.43 -3.07
C LEU A 382 -6.33 6.81 -3.23
N SER A 383 -5.51 7.82 -3.50
CA SER A 383 -5.91 9.22 -3.54
C SER A 383 -6.98 9.50 -4.61
N GLN A 384 -6.92 8.86 -5.78
CA GLN A 384 -7.94 9.00 -6.83
C GLN A 384 -9.29 8.41 -6.40
N MET A 385 -9.27 7.28 -5.68
CA MET A 385 -10.49 6.65 -5.17
C MET A 385 -11.12 7.50 -4.08
N ILE A 386 -10.29 8.05 -3.16
CA ILE A 386 -10.75 9.00 -2.13
C ILE A 386 -11.29 10.27 -2.80
N ALA A 387 -10.57 10.86 -3.76
CA ALA A 387 -11.02 12.02 -4.50
C ALA A 387 -12.41 11.79 -5.15
N MET A 388 -12.58 10.66 -5.86
CA MET A 388 -13.87 10.27 -6.44
C MET A 388 -14.97 10.14 -5.39
N ARG A 389 -14.69 9.56 -4.24
CA ARG A 389 -15.67 9.43 -3.15
C ARG A 389 -16.15 10.79 -2.64
N TYR A 390 -15.28 11.81 -2.65
CA TYR A 390 -15.60 13.19 -2.29
C TYR A 390 -16.05 14.03 -3.50
N GLY A 391 -16.32 13.42 -4.66
CA GLY A 391 -16.82 14.13 -5.84
C GLY A 391 -15.78 15.03 -6.52
N THR A 392 -14.50 14.79 -6.28
CA THR A 392 -13.39 15.44 -6.95
C THR A 392 -12.94 14.53 -8.09
N VAL A 393 -13.15 15.00 -9.33
CA VAL A 393 -12.99 14.17 -10.53
C VAL A 393 -11.52 13.99 -10.87
N PRO A 394 -11.02 12.74 -11.03
CA PRO A 394 -9.61 12.50 -11.28
C PRO A 394 -9.21 12.80 -12.72
N ILE A 395 -7.99 13.30 -12.89
CA ILE A 395 -7.23 13.38 -14.14
C ILE A 395 -5.97 12.55 -13.92
N VAL A 396 -5.82 11.41 -14.60
CA VAL A 396 -4.75 10.47 -14.31
C VAL A 396 -4.01 10.00 -15.54
N ARG A 397 -2.74 9.63 -15.37
CA ARG A 397 -2.06 8.84 -16.39
C ARG A 397 -2.48 7.38 -16.28
N GLU A 398 -2.65 6.71 -17.44
CA GLU A 398 -3.01 5.29 -17.51
C GLU A 398 -1.85 4.38 -17.11
N THR A 399 -1.69 4.15 -15.81
CA THR A 399 -0.69 3.23 -15.24
C THR A 399 -1.23 2.56 -13.98
N GLY A 400 -0.91 1.28 -13.78
CA GLY A 400 -1.30 0.51 -12.61
C GLY A 400 -2.75 0.70 -12.22
N GLY A 401 -3.02 0.89 -10.93
CA GLY A 401 -4.38 1.05 -10.41
C GLY A 401 -5.10 2.33 -10.85
N LEU A 402 -4.39 3.34 -11.36
CA LEU A 402 -5.04 4.51 -11.95
C LEU A 402 -5.86 4.11 -13.19
N LYS A 403 -5.28 3.25 -14.06
CA LYS A 403 -5.97 2.72 -15.24
C LYS A 403 -7.15 1.82 -14.86
N ASP A 404 -7.02 1.06 -13.76
CA ASP A 404 -8.05 0.12 -13.31
C ASP A 404 -9.24 0.82 -12.63
N THR A 405 -9.03 2.03 -12.07
CA THR A 405 -10.05 2.76 -11.31
C THR A 405 -10.69 3.92 -12.06
N VAL A 406 -9.96 4.53 -13.01
CA VAL A 406 -10.44 5.71 -13.74
C VAL A 406 -10.74 5.35 -15.19
N GLN A 407 -12.01 5.50 -15.56
CA GLN A 407 -12.48 5.32 -16.93
C GLN A 407 -12.63 6.69 -17.59
N PRO A 408 -12.10 6.89 -18.81
CA PRO A 408 -12.13 8.18 -19.47
C PRO A 408 -13.57 8.66 -19.71
N TYR A 409 -13.78 9.98 -19.58
CA TYR A 409 -15.04 10.58 -19.93
C TYR A 409 -15.26 10.55 -21.45
N GLU A 410 -16.38 9.96 -21.87
CA GLU A 410 -16.82 9.90 -23.25
C GLU A 410 -18.05 10.78 -23.44
N ALA A 411 -17.86 12.00 -23.99
CA ALA A 411 -18.92 12.99 -24.13
C ALA A 411 -20.14 12.49 -24.94
N TRP A 412 -19.91 11.66 -25.97
CA TRP A 412 -20.96 11.15 -26.85
C TRP A 412 -21.86 10.09 -26.20
N ARG A 413 -21.39 9.43 -25.15
CA ARG A 413 -22.14 8.43 -24.34
C ARG A 413 -22.54 8.98 -22.97
N ASP A 414 -22.00 10.14 -22.57
CA ASP A 414 -22.02 10.64 -21.20
C ASP A 414 -21.64 9.55 -20.18
N ALA A 415 -20.50 8.89 -20.44
CA ALA A 415 -19.98 7.78 -19.65
C ALA A 415 -18.58 8.10 -19.07
N GLY A 416 -18.06 7.20 -18.23
CA GLY A 416 -16.77 7.39 -17.54
C GLY A 416 -16.92 8.03 -16.15
N ASN A 417 -15.81 8.11 -15.40
CA ASN A 417 -15.75 8.62 -14.04
C ASN A 417 -14.56 9.56 -13.79
N GLY A 418 -13.80 9.91 -14.85
CA GLY A 418 -12.65 10.80 -14.78
C GLY A 418 -12.07 11.08 -16.16
N PHE A 419 -10.83 11.57 -16.18
CA PHE A 419 -10.07 11.86 -17.39
C PHE A 419 -8.76 11.11 -17.39
N THR A 420 -8.32 10.60 -18.55
CA THR A 420 -7.10 9.81 -18.65
C THR A 420 -6.22 10.24 -19.81
N PHE A 421 -4.91 10.05 -19.68
CA PHE A 421 -3.95 10.16 -20.78
C PHE A 421 -2.95 8.99 -20.71
N ALA A 422 -2.56 8.45 -21.86
CA ALA A 422 -1.75 7.23 -21.94
C ALA A 422 -0.25 7.51 -21.86
N ASN A 423 0.24 8.48 -22.64
CA ASN A 423 1.67 8.74 -22.76
C ASN A 423 2.21 9.52 -21.55
N TYR A 424 3.46 9.25 -21.14
CA TYR A 424 4.15 10.06 -20.17
C TYR A 424 4.67 11.33 -20.85
N SER A 425 3.76 12.30 -21.06
CA SER A 425 3.94 13.51 -21.88
C SER A 425 3.24 14.68 -21.22
N SER A 426 3.95 15.79 -21.08
CA SER A 426 3.43 17.04 -20.54
C SER A 426 2.36 17.65 -21.44
N SER A 427 2.51 17.52 -22.76
CA SER A 427 1.52 17.99 -23.75
C SER A 427 0.22 17.19 -23.68
N ASP A 428 0.28 15.85 -23.54
CA ASP A 428 -0.91 15.01 -23.41
C ASP A 428 -1.64 15.32 -22.08
N MET A 429 -0.88 15.45 -20.99
CA MET A 429 -1.43 15.88 -19.70
C MET A 429 -2.14 17.23 -19.78
N LEU A 430 -1.49 18.24 -20.38
CA LEU A 430 -2.05 19.59 -20.54
C LEU A 430 -3.32 19.58 -21.40
N HIS A 431 -3.32 18.77 -22.47
CA HIS A 431 -4.51 18.62 -23.33
C HIS A 431 -5.72 18.14 -22.52
N VAL A 432 -5.54 17.08 -21.73
CA VAL A 432 -6.62 16.50 -20.92
C VAL A 432 -7.04 17.42 -19.77
N ILE A 433 -6.10 18.19 -19.19
CA ILE A 433 -6.45 19.24 -18.21
C ILE A 433 -7.34 20.31 -18.86
N ARG A 434 -7.04 20.74 -20.11
CA ARG A 434 -7.88 21.70 -20.85
C ARG A 434 -9.29 21.16 -21.08
N GLU A 435 -9.42 19.90 -21.50
CA GLU A 435 -10.72 19.25 -21.68
C GLU A 435 -11.52 19.22 -20.37
N ALA A 436 -10.90 18.86 -19.25
CA ALA A 436 -11.54 18.80 -17.94
C ALA A 436 -12.01 20.18 -17.46
N VAL A 437 -11.15 21.21 -17.61
CA VAL A 437 -11.47 22.61 -17.25
C VAL A 437 -12.59 23.16 -18.15
N TYR A 438 -12.54 22.82 -19.44
CA TYR A 438 -13.58 23.21 -20.39
C TYR A 438 -14.92 22.56 -20.06
N LEU A 439 -14.93 21.24 -19.78
CA LEU A 439 -16.16 20.54 -19.38
C LEU A 439 -16.77 21.16 -18.11
N TYR A 440 -15.93 21.44 -17.12
CA TYR A 440 -16.39 22.07 -15.87
C TYR A 440 -17.06 23.41 -16.11
N LYS A 441 -16.44 24.26 -16.92
CA LYS A 441 -16.85 25.66 -17.11
C LYS A 441 -18.05 25.81 -18.05
N ASP A 442 -17.99 25.12 -19.20
CA ASP A 442 -18.92 25.36 -20.30
C ASP A 442 -20.05 24.32 -20.35
N TYR A 443 -19.91 23.20 -19.64
CA TYR A 443 -20.92 22.12 -19.55
C TYR A 443 -21.14 21.66 -18.10
N PRO A 444 -21.57 22.55 -17.18
CA PRO A 444 -21.65 22.25 -15.74
C PRO A 444 -22.58 21.09 -15.41
N ASP A 445 -23.68 20.92 -16.17
CA ASP A 445 -24.60 19.78 -15.98
C ASP A 445 -23.93 18.44 -16.32
N ALA A 446 -23.15 18.38 -17.39
CA ALA A 446 -22.41 17.18 -17.79
C ALA A 446 -21.31 16.87 -16.76
N PHE A 447 -20.60 17.90 -16.29
CA PHE A 447 -19.61 17.73 -15.23
C PHE A 447 -20.25 17.27 -13.92
N SER A 448 -21.42 17.78 -13.55
CA SER A 448 -22.18 17.34 -12.37
C SER A 448 -22.57 15.85 -12.48
N ARG A 449 -23.01 15.39 -13.65
CA ARG A 449 -23.31 13.96 -13.87
C ARG A 449 -22.05 13.10 -13.78
N LEU A 450 -20.93 13.55 -14.36
CA LEU A 450 -19.63 12.87 -14.25
C LEU A 450 -19.19 12.76 -12.78
N ARG A 451 -19.24 13.85 -12.02
CA ARG A 451 -18.97 13.92 -10.59
C ARG A 451 -19.80 12.89 -9.79
N LYS A 452 -21.11 12.84 -10.04
CA LYS A 452 -22.00 11.89 -9.38
C LYS A 452 -21.69 10.43 -9.73
N ARG A 453 -21.26 10.13 -10.97
CA ARG A 453 -20.79 8.79 -11.35
C ARG A 453 -19.51 8.42 -10.60
N ALA A 454 -18.55 9.33 -10.50
CA ALA A 454 -17.32 9.12 -9.73
C ALA A 454 -17.64 8.81 -8.26
N MET A 455 -18.54 9.55 -7.62
CA MET A 455 -18.95 9.31 -6.23
C MET A 455 -19.64 7.95 -6.00
N LYS A 456 -20.30 7.42 -7.01
CA LYS A 456 -21.02 6.12 -6.95
C LYS A 456 -20.14 4.89 -7.21
N CYS A 457 -18.87 5.09 -7.55
CA CYS A 457 -17.95 3.96 -7.73
C CYS A 457 -17.77 3.18 -6.42
N ASP A 458 -17.90 1.87 -6.50
CA ASP A 458 -17.63 0.97 -5.36
C ASP A 458 -16.16 0.59 -5.31
N PHE A 459 -15.46 1.20 -4.38
CA PHE A 459 -14.07 0.88 -4.02
C PHE A 459 -13.99 0.25 -2.63
N SER A 460 -15.03 -0.44 -2.18
CA SER A 460 -15.05 -1.11 -0.88
C SER A 460 -14.05 -2.26 -0.79
N TRP A 461 -13.52 -2.47 0.38
CA TRP A 461 -12.68 -3.64 0.69
C TRP A 461 -13.43 -4.97 0.57
N ALA A 462 -14.75 -4.98 0.66
CA ALA A 462 -15.56 -6.19 0.49
C ALA A 462 -15.36 -6.85 -0.88
N ARG A 463 -15.18 -6.05 -1.94
CA ARG A 463 -14.83 -6.54 -3.29
C ARG A 463 -13.44 -7.17 -3.31
N SER A 464 -12.44 -6.42 -2.83
CA SER A 464 -11.05 -6.90 -2.83
C SER A 464 -10.88 -8.15 -1.96
N ALA A 465 -11.52 -8.20 -0.79
CA ALA A 465 -11.46 -9.35 0.11
C ALA A 465 -11.94 -10.65 -0.56
N LYS A 466 -13.00 -10.59 -1.38
CA LYS A 466 -13.49 -11.77 -2.15
C LYS A 466 -12.43 -12.29 -3.12
N GLU A 467 -11.71 -11.40 -3.80
CA GLU A 467 -10.65 -11.80 -4.73
C GLU A 467 -9.44 -12.40 -3.99
N TYR A 468 -9.05 -11.81 -2.84
CA TYR A 468 -8.00 -12.40 -2.00
C TYR A 468 -8.40 -13.79 -1.49
N LEU A 469 -9.63 -13.98 -1.04
CA LEU A 469 -10.13 -15.29 -0.58
C LEU A 469 -10.14 -16.33 -1.70
N ARG A 470 -10.39 -15.94 -2.96
CA ARG A 470 -10.25 -16.84 -4.12
C ARG A 470 -8.79 -17.26 -4.32
N ILE A 471 -7.84 -16.33 -4.19
CA ILE A 471 -6.40 -16.67 -4.28
C ILE A 471 -6.04 -17.67 -3.17
N TYR A 472 -6.46 -17.42 -1.93
CA TYR A 472 -6.17 -18.29 -0.81
C TYR A 472 -6.84 -19.67 -0.95
N ALA A 473 -8.09 -19.72 -1.43
CA ALA A 473 -8.78 -20.97 -1.74
C ALA A 473 -8.04 -21.80 -2.79
N ASN A 474 -7.55 -21.15 -3.84
CA ASN A 474 -6.80 -21.82 -4.91
C ASN A 474 -5.50 -22.45 -4.40
N VAL A 475 -4.72 -21.75 -3.55
CA VAL A 475 -3.43 -22.27 -3.06
C VAL A 475 -3.61 -23.31 -1.96
N THR A 476 -4.67 -23.23 -1.16
CA THR A 476 -4.95 -24.19 -0.08
C THR A 476 -5.74 -25.40 -0.53
N GLY A 477 -6.43 -25.29 -1.67
CA GLY A 477 -7.41 -26.29 -2.13
C GLY A 477 -8.70 -26.32 -1.29
N GLN A 478 -8.90 -25.34 -0.40
CA GLN A 478 -10.12 -25.21 0.39
C GLN A 478 -11.20 -24.47 -0.42
N PRO A 479 -12.47 -24.94 -0.44
CA PRO A 479 -13.53 -24.24 -1.16
C PRO A 479 -13.83 -22.88 -0.51
N TRP A 480 -14.15 -21.88 -1.36
CA TRP A 480 -14.62 -20.58 -0.90
C TRP A 480 -15.74 -20.06 -1.82
N PRO A 481 -16.92 -19.67 -1.30
CA PRO A 481 -17.31 -19.72 0.11
C PRO A 481 -17.27 -21.15 0.67
N PRO A 482 -17.14 -21.30 2.00
CA PRO A 482 -17.21 -22.62 2.62
C PRO A 482 -18.48 -23.32 2.19
N VAL A 483 -18.40 -24.60 1.82
CA VAL A 483 -19.60 -25.42 1.61
C VAL A 483 -20.27 -25.52 2.96
N GLU A 484 -21.45 -24.95 3.12
CA GLU A 484 -22.28 -25.23 4.28
C GLU A 484 -22.61 -26.73 4.24
N HIS A 485 -21.91 -27.51 5.04
CA HIS A 485 -22.40 -28.84 5.39
C HIS A 485 -23.72 -28.59 6.13
N GLU A 486 -24.84 -28.98 5.53
CA GLU A 486 -26.07 -29.12 6.26
C GLU A 486 -25.72 -29.86 7.56
N LYS A 487 -25.95 -29.21 8.69
CA LYS A 487 -25.81 -29.87 9.97
C LYS A 487 -26.78 -31.05 9.85
N GLU A 488 -26.24 -32.29 9.79
CA GLU A 488 -27.05 -33.47 10.00
C GLU A 488 -27.79 -33.22 11.33
N GLU A 489 -29.10 -32.95 11.23
CA GLU A 489 -29.95 -32.96 12.40
C GLU A 489 -29.77 -34.33 13.04
N PRO A 490 -29.51 -34.40 14.37
CA PRO A 490 -29.39 -35.68 15.01
C PRO A 490 -30.70 -36.44 14.71
N ALA A 491 -30.56 -37.63 14.10
CA ALA A 491 -31.66 -38.50 13.80
C ALA A 491 -32.54 -38.62 15.06
N VAL A 492 -33.73 -38.11 15.00
CA VAL A 492 -34.73 -38.31 16.04
C VAL A 492 -34.99 -39.81 16.02
N GLU A 493 -34.57 -40.51 17.08
CA GLU A 493 -34.85 -41.89 17.33
C GLU A 493 -36.38 -42.02 17.49
N GLU A 494 -37.08 -42.35 16.37
CA GLU A 494 -38.51 -42.59 16.36
C GLU A 494 -38.78 -43.89 17.15
N ALA A 495 -39.35 -43.74 18.33
CA ALA A 495 -39.81 -44.84 19.15
C ALA A 495 -40.80 -45.67 18.34
N ALA A 496 -40.51 -46.96 18.17
CA ALA A 496 -41.35 -47.92 17.49
C ALA A 496 -42.76 -48.02 18.12
N PRO A 497 -43.84 -47.88 17.33
CA PRO A 497 -45.17 -48.18 17.82
C PRO A 497 -45.41 -49.70 17.86
N ALA A 498 -46.06 -50.11 18.93
CA ALA A 498 -46.44 -51.49 19.23
C ALA A 498 -47.31 -52.09 18.11
N VAL A 499 -47.01 -53.34 17.79
CA VAL A 499 -47.71 -54.20 16.83
C VAL A 499 -49.09 -54.52 17.34
N GLU A 500 -50.17 -54.15 16.63
CA GLU A 500 -51.46 -54.80 16.65
C GLU A 500 -51.66 -55.55 15.34
N GLU A 501 -51.79 -56.88 15.47
CA GLU A 501 -51.97 -57.86 14.44
C GLU A 501 -53.44 -57.89 14.03
N THR A 502 -53.75 -57.49 12.79
CA THR A 502 -55.06 -57.95 12.14
C THR A 502 -54.75 -58.34 10.69
N ALA A 503 -54.91 -59.64 10.49
CA ALA A 503 -54.95 -60.31 9.18
C ALA A 503 -56.10 -59.80 8.32
N LEU A 504 -55.86 -59.61 6.99
CA LEU A 504 -56.78 -60.11 5.93
C LEU A 504 -56.27 -59.75 4.50
N ALA A 505 -56.18 -60.81 3.73
CA ALA A 505 -56.46 -60.96 2.28
C ALA A 505 -55.46 -60.29 1.26
N ALA A 506 -54.86 -61.22 0.55
CA ALA A 506 -54.09 -61.02 -0.69
C ALA A 506 -55.01 -60.57 -1.85
N GLU A 507 -54.52 -59.52 -2.58
CA GLU A 507 -54.88 -59.30 -3.99
C GLU A 507 -53.59 -59.20 -4.83
N GLU A 508 -53.58 -59.92 -5.97
CA GLU A 508 -52.53 -60.05 -6.91
C GLU A 508 -52.29 -58.71 -7.65
N PRO A 509 -51.00 -58.33 -7.97
CA PRO A 509 -50.73 -57.15 -8.77
C PRO A 509 -50.94 -57.42 -10.27
N ALA A 510 -51.58 -56.44 -10.93
CA ALA A 510 -51.75 -56.39 -12.37
C ALA A 510 -50.37 -56.09 -13.08
N PRO A 511 -50.18 -56.51 -14.33
CA PRO A 511 -48.94 -56.44 -15.03
C PRO A 511 -48.59 -55.01 -15.46
N VAL A 512 -47.34 -54.63 -15.22
CA VAL A 512 -46.73 -53.39 -15.67
C VAL A 512 -46.47 -53.49 -17.16
N VAL A 513 -47.06 -52.59 -17.94
CA VAL A 513 -46.74 -52.39 -19.36
C VAL A 513 -45.50 -51.55 -19.46
N GLU A 514 -44.44 -52.12 -20.02
CA GLU A 514 -43.23 -51.40 -20.42
C GLU A 514 -43.52 -50.53 -21.67
N GLU A 515 -43.37 -49.22 -21.54
CA GLU A 515 -43.24 -48.34 -22.71
C GLU A 515 -41.82 -48.43 -23.28
N PRO A 516 -41.65 -48.45 -24.62
CA PRO A 516 -40.35 -48.55 -25.25
C PRO A 516 -39.64 -47.19 -25.21
N ALA A 517 -38.33 -47.20 -24.89
CA ALA A 517 -37.44 -46.09 -24.96
C ALA A 517 -37.38 -45.46 -26.37
N PRO A 518 -37.26 -44.12 -26.48
CA PRO A 518 -37.07 -43.47 -27.77
C PRO A 518 -35.70 -43.77 -28.37
N ALA A 519 -35.68 -44.05 -29.67
CA ALA A 519 -34.51 -44.35 -30.48
C ALA A 519 -33.50 -43.18 -30.49
N ALA A 520 -32.22 -43.53 -30.47
CA ALA A 520 -31.11 -42.62 -30.66
C ALA A 520 -31.18 -41.97 -32.03
N GLU A 521 -31.11 -40.66 -32.11
CA GLU A 521 -30.90 -39.89 -33.34
C GLU A 521 -29.48 -40.11 -33.83
N GLU A 522 -29.36 -40.47 -35.10
CA GLU A 522 -28.10 -40.55 -35.84
C GLU A 522 -27.46 -39.15 -36.02
N PRO A 523 -26.16 -39.02 -35.96
CA PRO A 523 -25.49 -37.73 -36.21
C PRO A 523 -25.56 -37.38 -37.70
N ALA A 524 -25.88 -36.09 -37.98
CA ALA A 524 -25.91 -35.52 -39.31
C ALA A 524 -24.51 -35.57 -39.99
N PRO A 525 -24.43 -35.71 -41.32
CA PRO A 525 -23.16 -35.81 -42.02
C PRO A 525 -22.38 -34.50 -42.03
N VAL A 526 -21.10 -34.60 -41.70
CA VAL A 526 -20.12 -33.53 -41.85
C VAL A 526 -19.95 -33.20 -43.31
N VAL A 527 -20.26 -32.00 -43.73
CA VAL A 527 -19.94 -31.45 -45.05
C VAL A 527 -18.50 -30.99 -45.02
N GLU A 528 -17.62 -31.68 -45.74
CA GLU A 528 -16.27 -31.21 -46.04
C GLU A 528 -16.36 -30.04 -47.02
N GLU A 529 -15.90 -28.87 -46.62
CA GLU A 529 -15.58 -27.78 -47.54
C GLU A 529 -14.25 -28.09 -48.26
N PRO A 530 -14.13 -27.82 -49.58
CA PRO A 530 -12.92 -28.08 -50.29
C PRO A 530 -11.83 -27.08 -49.98
N ALA A 531 -10.61 -27.58 -49.78
CA ALA A 531 -9.39 -26.83 -49.57
C ALA A 531 -9.19 -25.75 -50.66
N SER A 532 -9.16 -24.50 -50.23
CA SER A 532 -8.75 -23.37 -51.06
C SER A 532 -7.25 -23.40 -51.30
N ALA A 533 -6.88 -23.16 -52.56
CA ALA A 533 -5.56 -23.21 -53.11
C ALA A 533 -4.55 -22.33 -52.37
N ALA A 534 -3.32 -22.84 -52.31
CA ALA A 534 -2.14 -22.14 -51.82
C ALA A 534 -1.90 -20.84 -52.61
N GLU A 535 -1.85 -19.71 -51.93
CA GLU A 535 -1.26 -18.48 -52.44
C GLU A 535 0.27 -18.58 -52.41
N GLU A 536 0.89 -18.30 -53.53
CA GLU A 536 2.33 -18.16 -53.66
C GLU A 536 2.87 -17.02 -52.78
N PRO A 537 4.07 -17.16 -52.18
CA PRO A 537 4.68 -16.09 -51.41
C PRO A 537 5.12 -14.94 -52.30
N ALA A 538 4.74 -13.72 -51.95
CA ALA A 538 5.24 -12.48 -52.55
C ALA A 538 6.77 -12.38 -52.41
N PRO A 539 7.48 -11.79 -53.40
CA PRO A 539 8.94 -11.70 -53.39
C PRO A 539 9.43 -10.79 -52.26
N ALA A 540 10.46 -11.25 -51.57
CA ALA A 540 11.17 -10.50 -50.53
C ALA A 540 11.71 -9.17 -51.10
N VAL A 541 11.34 -8.08 -50.46
CA VAL A 541 11.96 -6.77 -50.66
C VAL A 541 13.32 -6.82 -49.96
N GLU A 542 14.41 -6.75 -50.74
CA GLU A 542 15.77 -6.59 -50.27
C GLU A 542 15.87 -5.25 -49.48
N GLU A 543 16.24 -5.32 -48.22
CA GLU A 543 16.73 -4.15 -47.47
C GLU A 543 18.05 -3.68 -48.09
N PRO A 544 18.26 -2.37 -48.27
CA PRO A 544 19.53 -1.87 -48.74
C PRO A 544 20.60 -1.99 -47.63
N THR A 545 21.67 -2.68 -47.93
CA THR A 545 22.93 -2.71 -47.16
C THR A 545 23.41 -1.29 -46.89
N PRO A 546 23.78 -0.92 -45.66
CA PRO A 546 24.43 0.37 -45.41
C PRO A 546 25.82 0.40 -46.01
N ALA A 547 26.07 1.44 -46.79
CA ALA A 547 27.36 1.77 -47.36
C ALA A 547 28.41 1.95 -46.28
N ALA A 548 29.63 1.47 -46.56
CA ALA A 548 30.80 1.63 -45.72
C ALA A 548 31.09 3.13 -45.48
N GLU A 549 31.08 3.55 -44.25
CA GLU A 549 31.63 4.83 -43.84
C GLU A 549 33.14 4.77 -43.86
N GLU A 550 33.71 5.69 -44.61
CA GLU A 550 35.14 6.01 -44.62
C GLU A 550 35.62 6.41 -43.22
N SER A 551 36.75 5.86 -42.85
CA SER A 551 37.52 6.16 -41.66
C SER A 551 37.94 7.62 -41.59
N ALA A 552 37.42 8.38 -40.63
CA ALA A 552 37.98 9.65 -40.18
C ALA A 552 39.14 9.42 -39.20
N PRO A 553 40.20 10.26 -39.24
CA PRO A 553 41.41 10.01 -38.49
C PRO A 553 41.29 10.29 -36.98
N ALA A 554 42.06 9.51 -36.24
CA ALA A 554 42.18 9.57 -34.77
C ALA A 554 42.50 11.00 -34.29
N ALA A 555 41.72 11.47 -33.34
CA ALA A 555 42.04 12.64 -32.55
C ALA A 555 43.00 12.24 -31.41
N GLU A 556 44.11 12.95 -31.35
CA GLU A 556 45.19 12.83 -30.37
C GLU A 556 44.70 13.10 -28.93
N GLU A 557 45.20 12.30 -27.99
CA GLU A 557 45.10 12.54 -26.55
C GLU A 557 45.80 13.83 -26.15
N PRO A 558 45.28 14.64 -25.21
CA PRO A 558 46.02 15.77 -24.69
C PRO A 558 47.04 15.33 -23.64
N ILE A 559 48.30 15.69 -23.92
CA ILE A 559 49.48 15.58 -23.05
C ILE A 559 49.31 16.50 -21.83
N PRO A 560 49.70 16.09 -20.61
CA PRO A 560 49.62 16.93 -19.41
C PRO A 560 50.68 18.07 -19.46
N ALA A 561 50.23 19.31 -19.20
CA ALA A 561 51.06 20.48 -19.13
C ALA A 561 51.90 20.48 -17.85
N ALA A 562 53.18 20.76 -18.05
CA ALA A 562 54.23 20.88 -17.05
C ALA A 562 54.08 22.15 -16.19
N GLU A 563 54.58 22.06 -14.96
CA GLU A 563 54.81 23.14 -14.00
C GLU A 563 55.72 24.22 -14.54
N GLU A 564 55.34 25.48 -14.40
CA GLU A 564 56.26 26.61 -14.34
C GLU A 564 56.06 27.47 -13.08
N LYS A 565 57.06 27.52 -12.22
CA LYS A 565 57.37 28.53 -11.22
C LYS A 565 58.59 29.33 -11.73
N PRO A 566 59.00 30.50 -11.15
CA PRO A 566 58.31 31.67 -10.60
C PRO A 566 59.03 32.98 -11.03
N ALA A 567 58.54 34.17 -10.72
CA ALA A 567 59.33 35.40 -10.65
C ALA A 567 58.93 36.29 -9.47
N LYS A 568 59.99 36.67 -8.75
CA LYS A 568 60.12 37.52 -7.54
C LYS A 568 59.85 39.00 -7.79
N LYS A 569 59.33 39.71 -6.75
CA LYS A 569 60.03 40.90 -6.10
C LYS A 569 59.12 41.40 -4.97
N THR A 570 59.64 41.39 -3.76
CA THR A 570 60.27 42.37 -2.84
C THR A 570 59.24 43.37 -2.29
N SER A 571 59.10 43.70 -1.06
CA SER A 571 59.89 43.85 0.18
C SER A 571 58.91 44.45 1.22
N THR A 572 58.93 44.40 2.49
CA THR A 572 59.91 44.59 3.54
C THR A 572 59.26 44.34 4.92
N LYS A 573 60.06 43.71 5.78
CA LYS A 573 60.35 43.95 7.20
C LYS A 573 59.20 44.36 8.16
N LYS A 574 59.06 43.85 9.39
CA LYS A 574 60.07 43.50 10.44
C LYS A 574 59.31 42.80 11.61
N THR A 575 59.92 41.85 12.18
CA THR A 575 60.45 41.60 13.55
C THR A 575 59.35 41.33 14.61
N ALA A 576 59.45 40.41 15.53
CA ALA A 576 60.48 39.49 15.98
C ALA A 576 59.90 38.61 17.10
N LYS A 577 60.48 37.42 17.15
CA LYS A 577 60.99 36.69 18.31
C LYS A 577 60.02 35.96 19.26
N LYS A 578 60.16 34.65 19.22
CA LYS A 578 60.77 33.75 20.25
C LYS A 578 59.79 33.43 21.43
N SER A 579 59.65 32.25 21.93
CA SER A 579 60.37 30.97 21.99
C SER A 579 59.52 30.02 22.83
N ALA A 580 59.37 28.81 22.40
CA ALA A 580 59.99 27.59 22.89
C ALA A 580 59.59 27.10 24.30
N LYS A 581 59.20 25.82 24.26
CA LYS A 581 59.52 24.73 25.19
C LYS A 581 58.68 24.55 26.44
N LYS A 582 57.97 23.41 26.45
CA LYS A 582 58.35 22.13 27.11
C LYS A 582 57.70 21.93 28.49
N ALA A 583 56.97 20.86 28.51
CA ALA A 583 57.03 19.70 29.39
C ALA A 583 56.36 19.72 30.78
N GLU A 584 55.55 18.72 30.90
CA GLU A 584 55.53 17.72 31.96
C GLU A 584 54.93 18.03 33.34
N LYS A 585 53.97 17.16 33.60
CA LYS A 585 53.77 16.33 34.81
C LYS A 585 53.06 16.88 36.01
N SER A 586 52.08 16.12 36.33
CA SER A 586 51.81 15.40 37.58
C SER A 586 50.92 16.06 38.63
N GLU A 587 49.99 15.20 38.96
CA GLU A 587 49.51 14.86 40.29
C GLU A 587 48.36 15.64 40.92
N LYS A 588 47.35 14.86 41.17
CA LYS A 588 46.34 14.93 42.22
C LYS A 588 47.00 15.11 43.61
N PRO A 589 46.30 15.35 44.75
CA PRO A 589 44.92 15.04 45.05
C PRO A 589 44.21 15.99 46.07
N ALA A 590 42.94 15.64 46.37
CA ALA A 590 42.19 15.72 47.64
C ALA A 590 41.95 17.12 48.26
N GLU A 591 40.86 17.47 48.83
CA GLU A 591 39.99 16.88 49.83
C GLU A 591 38.78 17.79 50.04
N LYS A 592 37.68 17.16 50.46
CA LYS A 592 36.52 17.80 51.12
C LYS A 592 36.91 18.42 52.44
N PRO A 593 36.10 19.33 53.11
CA PRO A 593 34.89 18.85 53.76
C PRO A 593 33.72 19.88 53.94
N ASP A 594 32.56 19.31 54.01
CA ASP A 594 31.55 19.32 55.08
C ASP A 594 31.16 20.62 55.82
N LYS A 595 29.87 20.82 55.89
CA LYS A 595 28.98 20.84 57.05
C LYS A 595 27.76 21.72 56.79
N LYS A 596 26.59 21.09 56.89
CA LYS A 596 25.59 21.11 57.99
C LYS A 596 25.04 22.51 58.28
N ALA A 597 23.80 22.75 58.42
CA ALA A 597 22.71 22.17 59.19
C ALA A 597 21.43 22.95 58.87
N THR A 598 20.38 22.37 58.84
CA THR A 598 19.37 21.97 59.84
C THR A 598 18.13 22.88 59.87
N VAL A 599 17.00 22.31 59.55
CA VAL A 599 15.83 22.04 60.38
C VAL A 599 14.83 23.19 60.62
N LYS A 600 13.62 22.93 60.28
CA LYS A 600 12.33 22.81 61.04
C LYS A 600 11.18 23.33 60.20
N LYS A 601 10.20 22.47 59.84
CA LYS A 601 9.01 22.05 60.60
C LYS A 601 8.10 23.19 61.03
N THR A 602 6.87 23.14 60.50
CA THR A 602 5.60 22.96 61.21
C THR A 602 4.48 23.22 60.20
N ALA A 603 3.60 22.32 59.85
CA ALA A 603 2.54 21.61 60.55
C ALA A 603 1.30 22.47 60.85
N ALA A 604 0.24 21.91 60.36
CA ALA A 604 -1.11 21.87 60.94
C ALA A 604 -2.17 22.75 60.28
N LYS A 605 -3.15 22.08 59.64
CA LYS A 605 -4.48 21.70 60.18
C LYS A 605 -5.51 22.84 60.17
N LYS A 606 -6.63 22.69 59.53
CA LYS A 606 -7.93 22.10 59.89
C LYS A 606 -8.98 22.56 58.89
N GLU A 607 -9.72 21.66 58.29
CA GLU A 607 -11.12 21.28 58.56
C GLU A 607 -12.11 22.43 58.82
N THR A 608 -13.15 22.46 57.95
CA THR A 608 -14.56 22.18 58.30
C THR A 608 -15.44 22.41 57.09
N LYS A 609 -16.11 21.38 56.58
CA LYS A 609 -17.53 20.98 56.78
C LYS A 609 -18.56 22.11 56.73
N LYS A 610 -19.46 22.09 55.75
CA LYS A 610 -20.87 21.67 55.92
C LYS A 610 -21.76 22.05 54.73
N LYS A 611 -22.48 21.04 54.26
CA LYS A 611 -23.91 20.87 54.00
C LYS A 611 -24.59 21.66 52.87
N GLY A 612 -25.21 20.87 52.04
CA GLY A 612 -26.35 21.21 51.17
C GLY A 612 -27.64 21.43 52.00
N PRO A 613 -28.77 21.63 51.38
CA PRO A 613 -29.62 20.57 50.83
C PRO A 613 -30.35 20.96 49.51
N ALA A 614 -30.64 20.01 48.63
CA ALA A 614 -31.83 19.19 48.49
C ALA A 614 -33.12 19.87 47.97
N VAL A 615 -33.53 19.40 46.78
CA VAL A 615 -34.89 19.04 46.39
C VAL A 615 -35.93 20.14 46.15
N LYS A 616 -36.44 20.24 44.91
CA LYS A 616 -37.84 19.91 44.61
C LYS A 616 -38.15 19.88 43.12
N GLU A 617 -38.70 18.76 42.72
CA GLU A 617 -39.55 18.56 41.54
C GLU A 617 -40.68 19.59 41.45
N LYS A 618 -41.07 19.91 40.24
CA LYS A 618 -42.51 19.85 39.85
C LYS A 618 -42.65 19.77 38.35
N LYS A 619 -43.31 18.75 37.99
CA LYS A 619 -44.13 18.44 36.82
C LYS A 619 -45.11 19.57 36.48
N GLU A 620 -45.46 19.56 35.25
CA GLU A 620 -46.78 19.53 34.57
C GLU A 620 -46.83 20.56 33.45
N LYS A 621 -47.09 20.13 32.27
CA LYS A 621 -48.19 19.65 31.46
C LYS A 621 -48.54 20.64 30.34
N THR A 622 -48.48 20.07 29.15
CA THR A 622 -49.47 20.04 28.08
C THR A 622 -50.00 21.33 27.42
N ALA A 623 -49.96 21.15 26.09
CA ALA A 623 -50.98 21.48 25.08
C ALA A 623 -50.78 22.82 24.40
N GLU A 624 -50.45 22.85 23.19
CA GLU A 624 -51.20 22.59 21.94
C GLU A 624 -50.25 22.30 20.77
#